data_c1dc6d1d2339cde07003b67d8454067f
#
_entry.id   c1dc6d1d2339cde07003b67d8454067f
#
_cell.length_a   1.000
_cell.length_b   1.000
_cell.length_c   1.000
_cell.angle_alpha   90.00
_cell.angle_beta   90.00
_cell.angle_gamma   90.00
#
_symmetry.space_group_name_H-M   'P 1'
#
loop_
_entity.id
_entity.type
_entity.pdbx_description
1 polymer ?
#
loop_
_entity_poly.entity_id
_entity_poly.type
_entity_poly.pdbx_seq_one_letter_code
_entity_poly.pdbx_strand_id
1 'polypeptide(L)'
;MGRRERPVDPNAGPVQRFAYELRKLRREAYGITYREMARRAHYSVTSLSQAAAGEQFPSLAVTLGYVRACGGDPVEWERRWRAAEGETAVQVREDEDAEPPYQGLARFEPEDHDRFFGRGELTAALRQSVAEHRFTAVFGPSGRGKSSLLRAGLIPSLRRRVAGV
;
A
#
# COMPACT_ATOMS: atom_id res chain seq x y z
N MET A 1 23.23 -19.20 -15.69
CA MET A 1 21.91 -18.97 -16.28
C MET A 1 21.24 -17.88 -15.46
N GLY A 2 20.92 -16.70 -16.04
CA GLY A 2 20.27 -15.61 -15.31
C GLY A 2 18.82 -15.96 -14.98
N ARG A 3 18.37 -15.63 -13.76
CA ARG A 3 16.97 -15.79 -13.35
C ARG A 3 16.09 -14.98 -14.31
N ARG A 4 15.05 -15.60 -14.88
CA ARG A 4 14.07 -14.89 -15.73
C ARG A 4 13.42 -13.77 -14.92
N GLU A 5 13.38 -12.56 -15.49
CA GLU A 5 12.66 -11.43 -14.90
C GLU A 5 11.16 -11.75 -14.85
N ARG A 6 10.51 -11.40 -13.73
CA ARG A 6 9.06 -11.48 -13.63
C ARG A 6 8.44 -10.51 -14.65
N PRO A 7 7.32 -10.87 -15.31
CA PRO A 7 6.59 -9.91 -16.13
C PRO A 7 6.22 -8.66 -15.31
N VAL A 8 6.23 -7.50 -15.94
CA VAL A 8 5.74 -6.24 -15.38
C VAL A 8 4.58 -5.80 -16.24
N ASP A 9 3.41 -5.60 -15.63
CA ASP A 9 2.23 -5.07 -16.31
C ASP A 9 2.31 -3.53 -16.29
N PRO A 10 2.47 -2.86 -17.44
CA PRO A 10 2.56 -1.40 -17.50
C PRO A 10 1.26 -0.68 -17.12
N ASN A 11 0.12 -1.40 -17.07
CA ASN A 11 -1.18 -0.84 -16.74
C ASN A 11 -1.48 -0.90 -15.23
N ALA A 12 -0.64 -1.57 -14.44
CA ALA A 12 -0.84 -1.73 -13.00
C ALA A 12 -0.55 -0.46 -12.18
N GLY A 13 0.12 0.55 -12.79
CA GLY A 13 0.39 1.83 -12.16
C GLY A 13 1.63 2.54 -12.72
N PRO A 14 1.92 3.77 -12.26
CA PRO A 14 3.04 4.56 -12.76
C PRO A 14 4.41 3.91 -12.49
N VAL A 15 4.58 3.25 -11.34
CA VAL A 15 5.82 2.53 -10.99
C VAL A 15 6.07 1.38 -11.98
N GLN A 16 5.05 0.58 -12.27
CA GLN A 16 5.14 -0.55 -13.18
C GLN A 16 5.34 -0.09 -14.62
N ARG A 17 4.66 0.99 -15.04
CA ARG A 17 4.84 1.59 -16.36
C ARG A 17 6.27 2.08 -16.53
N PHE A 18 6.83 2.79 -15.55
CA PHE A 18 8.20 3.29 -15.60
C PHE A 18 9.22 2.14 -15.65
N ALA A 19 9.04 1.10 -14.85
CA ALA A 19 9.89 -0.09 -14.87
C ALA A 19 9.82 -0.82 -16.23
N TYR A 20 8.64 -0.90 -16.84
CA TYR A 20 8.47 -1.46 -18.18
C TYR A 20 9.25 -0.66 -19.24
N GLU A 21 9.22 0.68 -19.17
CA GLU A 21 10.00 1.54 -20.08
C GLU A 21 11.53 1.35 -19.91
N LEU A 22 12.01 1.24 -18.66
CA LEU A 22 13.42 0.91 -18.41
C LEU A 22 13.82 -0.43 -19.02
N ARG A 23 12.97 -1.47 -18.90
CA ARG A 23 13.21 -2.76 -19.55
C ARG A 23 13.18 -2.67 -21.06
N LYS A 24 12.31 -1.84 -21.62
CA LYS A 24 12.25 -1.58 -23.05
C LYS A 24 13.56 -0.96 -23.53
N LEU A 25 14.05 0.09 -22.88
CA LEU A 25 15.35 0.71 -23.17
C LEU A 25 16.49 -0.32 -23.14
N ARG A 26 16.55 -1.19 -22.13
CA ARG A 26 17.58 -2.22 -22.04
C ARG A 26 17.49 -3.24 -23.18
N ARG A 27 16.29 -3.60 -23.61
CA ARG A 27 16.11 -4.51 -24.77
C ARG A 27 16.57 -3.86 -26.07
N GLU A 28 16.30 -2.57 -26.25
CA GLU A 28 16.75 -1.77 -27.39
C GLU A 28 18.27 -1.61 -27.41
N ALA A 29 18.91 -1.60 -26.24
CA ALA A 29 20.37 -1.65 -26.07
C ALA A 29 20.93 -3.09 -26.21
N TYR A 30 20.41 -3.88 -27.17
CA TYR A 30 20.84 -5.27 -27.44
C TYR A 30 20.70 -6.21 -26.23
N GLY A 31 19.80 -5.94 -25.29
CA GLY A 31 19.57 -6.78 -24.13
C GLY A 31 20.75 -6.90 -23.18
N ILE A 32 21.52 -5.81 -23.01
CA ILE A 32 22.67 -5.73 -22.10
C ILE A 32 22.35 -6.34 -20.74
N THR A 33 23.24 -7.15 -20.18
CA THR A 33 23.03 -7.80 -18.89
C THR A 33 23.19 -6.82 -17.72
N TYR A 34 22.52 -7.08 -16.60
CA TYR A 34 22.68 -6.24 -15.40
C TYR A 34 24.11 -6.22 -14.85
N ARG A 35 24.89 -7.28 -15.07
CA ARG A 35 26.32 -7.32 -14.73
C ARG A 35 27.14 -6.34 -15.57
N GLU A 36 26.85 -6.29 -16.86
CA GLU A 36 27.50 -5.34 -17.76
C GLU A 36 27.09 -3.90 -17.46
N MET A 37 25.79 -3.68 -17.20
CA MET A 37 25.29 -2.36 -16.79
C MET A 37 25.92 -1.91 -15.47
N ALA A 38 26.08 -2.80 -14.48
CA ALA A 38 26.71 -2.50 -13.21
C ALA A 38 28.14 -1.99 -13.35
N ARG A 39 28.91 -2.57 -14.29
CA ARG A 39 30.27 -2.10 -14.62
C ARG A 39 30.29 -0.72 -15.25
N ARG A 40 29.32 -0.43 -16.12
CA ARG A 40 29.22 0.87 -16.82
C ARG A 40 28.64 1.99 -15.96
N ALA A 41 27.65 1.66 -15.14
CA ALA A 41 26.88 2.62 -14.34
C ALA A 41 27.48 2.86 -12.95
N HIS A 42 28.42 2.04 -12.49
CA HIS A 42 28.95 2.06 -11.11
C HIS A 42 27.87 1.85 -10.04
N TYR A 43 26.84 1.08 -10.36
CA TYR A 43 25.78 0.65 -9.44
C TYR A 43 25.79 -0.88 -9.26
N SER A 44 25.23 -1.35 -8.15
CA SER A 44 25.11 -2.79 -7.93
C SER A 44 24.12 -3.45 -8.92
N VAL A 45 24.37 -4.71 -9.26
CA VAL A 45 23.43 -5.52 -10.06
C VAL A 45 22.02 -5.51 -9.44
N THR A 46 21.95 -5.58 -8.10
CA THR A 46 20.69 -5.57 -7.36
C THR A 46 19.95 -4.25 -7.53
N SER A 47 20.62 -3.10 -7.35
CA SER A 47 19.99 -1.78 -7.52
C SER A 47 19.41 -1.59 -8.92
N LEU A 48 20.15 -1.99 -9.96
CA LEU A 48 19.71 -1.87 -11.36
C LEU A 48 18.53 -2.82 -11.66
N SER A 49 18.55 -4.05 -11.13
CA SER A 49 17.47 -5.00 -11.33
C SER A 49 16.21 -4.60 -10.57
N GLN A 50 16.34 -4.05 -9.37
CA GLN A 50 15.22 -3.53 -8.59
C GLN A 50 14.56 -2.32 -9.25
N ALA A 51 15.35 -1.39 -9.84
CA ALA A 51 14.82 -0.26 -10.59
C ALA A 51 13.88 -0.68 -11.74
N ALA A 52 14.13 -1.85 -12.33
CA ALA A 52 13.32 -2.40 -13.41
C ALA A 52 12.35 -3.51 -12.92
N ALA A 53 12.23 -3.76 -11.62
CA ALA A 53 11.32 -4.78 -11.09
C ALA A 53 9.85 -4.31 -11.06
N GLY A 54 9.60 -3.00 -10.91
CA GLY A 54 8.26 -2.44 -10.78
C GLY A 54 7.63 -2.61 -9.39
N GLU A 55 8.44 -2.97 -8.40
CA GLU A 55 8.00 -3.12 -7.00
C GLU A 55 8.11 -1.80 -6.22
N GLN A 56 9.09 -0.97 -6.59
CA GLN A 56 9.34 0.34 -5.98
C GLN A 56 9.78 1.33 -7.05
N PHE A 57 9.44 2.60 -6.85
CA PHE A 57 9.90 3.67 -7.74
C PHE A 57 11.40 3.92 -7.53
N PRO A 58 12.24 3.86 -8.58
CA PRO A 58 13.68 4.00 -8.44
C PRO A 58 14.08 5.46 -8.19
N SER A 59 15.20 5.67 -7.47
CA SER A 59 15.75 7.01 -7.35
C SER A 59 16.25 7.56 -8.70
N LEU A 60 16.25 8.89 -8.84
CA LEU A 60 16.73 9.55 -10.05
C LEU A 60 18.17 9.12 -10.39
N ALA A 61 19.05 9.05 -9.39
CA ALA A 61 20.44 8.68 -9.57
C ALA A 61 20.62 7.27 -10.17
N VAL A 62 19.87 6.28 -9.66
CA VAL A 62 19.89 4.90 -10.19
C VAL A 62 19.29 4.85 -11.58
N THR A 63 18.21 5.59 -11.84
CA THR A 63 17.57 5.70 -13.15
C THR A 63 18.55 6.25 -14.19
N LEU A 64 19.21 7.36 -13.90
CA LEU A 64 20.19 7.96 -14.83
C LEU A 64 21.40 7.05 -15.04
N GLY A 65 21.85 6.32 -14.02
CA GLY A 65 22.89 5.30 -14.17
C GLY A 65 22.46 4.18 -15.12
N TYR A 66 21.23 3.67 -14.94
CA TYR A 66 20.62 2.67 -15.81
C TYR A 66 20.57 3.15 -17.28
N VAL A 67 20.04 4.36 -17.48
CA VAL A 67 19.86 4.98 -18.79
C VAL A 67 21.22 5.16 -19.52
N ARG A 68 22.23 5.70 -18.83
CA ARG A 68 23.59 5.86 -19.40
C ARG A 68 24.20 4.52 -19.79
N ALA A 69 24.03 3.50 -18.96
CA ALA A 69 24.55 2.16 -19.27
C ALA A 69 23.91 1.55 -20.52
N CYS A 70 22.66 1.92 -20.81
CA CYS A 70 21.93 1.51 -22.02
C CYS A 70 22.12 2.45 -23.21
N GLY A 71 22.86 3.57 -23.08
CA GLY A 71 23.03 4.54 -24.15
C GLY A 71 21.83 5.44 -24.39
N GLY A 72 20.92 5.56 -23.43
CA GLY A 72 19.77 6.48 -23.52
C GLY A 72 20.16 7.91 -23.17
N ASP A 73 19.29 8.87 -23.51
CA ASP A 73 19.47 10.30 -23.19
C ASP A 73 19.09 10.60 -21.73
N PRO A 74 20.05 11.00 -20.87
CA PRO A 74 19.79 11.29 -19.47
C PRO A 74 18.80 12.44 -19.25
N VAL A 75 18.80 13.45 -20.13
CA VAL A 75 17.94 14.64 -19.99
C VAL A 75 16.48 14.29 -20.24
N GLU A 76 16.23 13.51 -21.29
CA GLU A 76 14.88 13.02 -21.59
C GLU A 76 14.36 12.12 -20.44
N TRP A 77 15.20 11.22 -19.92
CA TRP A 77 14.82 10.30 -18.87
C TRP A 77 14.65 10.96 -17.50
N GLU A 78 15.39 12.04 -17.22
CA GLU A 78 15.13 12.87 -16.03
C GLU A 78 13.74 13.50 -16.09
N ARG A 79 13.33 14.01 -17.25
CA ARG A 79 11.99 14.55 -17.45
C ARG A 79 10.90 13.48 -17.24
N ARG A 80 11.09 12.27 -17.83
CA ARG A 80 10.18 11.14 -17.67
C ARG A 80 10.10 10.70 -16.22
N TRP A 81 11.25 10.68 -15.54
CA TRP A 81 11.32 10.31 -14.12
C TRP A 81 10.51 11.28 -13.25
N ARG A 82 10.69 12.60 -13.46
CA ARG A 82 9.91 13.62 -12.71
C ARG A 82 8.40 13.52 -12.96
N ALA A 83 8.00 13.26 -14.19
CA ALA A 83 6.58 13.06 -14.50
C ALA A 83 6.01 11.84 -13.77
N ALA A 84 6.71 10.69 -13.82
CA ALA A 84 6.29 9.46 -13.17
C ALA A 84 6.32 9.57 -11.63
N GLU A 85 7.28 10.31 -11.04
CA GLU A 85 7.34 10.62 -9.61
C GLU A 85 6.11 11.41 -9.17
N GLY A 86 5.72 12.44 -9.94
CA GLY A 86 4.51 13.23 -9.67
C GLY A 86 3.24 12.38 -9.71
N GLU A 87 3.08 11.52 -10.72
CA GLU A 87 1.95 10.60 -10.82
C GLU A 87 1.92 9.59 -9.66
N THR A 88 3.07 9.06 -9.26
CA THR A 88 3.18 8.14 -8.12
C THR A 88 2.80 8.83 -6.82
N ALA A 89 3.20 10.08 -6.61
CA ALA A 89 2.84 10.85 -5.42
C ALA A 89 1.34 11.17 -5.36
N VAL A 90 0.67 11.39 -6.49
CA VAL A 90 -0.78 11.58 -6.57
C VAL A 90 -1.49 10.27 -6.22
N GLN A 91 -1.08 9.15 -6.81
CA GLN A 91 -1.68 7.84 -6.54
C GLN A 91 -1.55 7.44 -5.06
N VAL A 92 -0.39 7.68 -4.42
CA VAL A 92 -0.21 7.41 -2.98
C VAL A 92 -1.18 8.24 -2.14
N ARG A 93 -1.43 9.50 -2.50
CA ARG A 93 -2.40 10.35 -1.79
C ARG A 93 -3.83 9.88 -1.98
N GLU A 94 -4.21 9.49 -3.20
CA GLU A 94 -5.54 8.93 -3.49
C GLU A 94 -5.76 7.62 -2.73
N ASP A 95 -4.73 6.77 -2.60
CA ASP A 95 -4.76 5.54 -1.83
C ASP A 95 -4.79 5.81 -0.31
N GLU A 96 -4.14 6.87 0.18
CA GLU A 96 -4.18 7.30 1.59
C GLU A 96 -5.52 7.96 1.95
N ASP A 97 -6.13 8.71 1.02
CA ASP A 97 -7.47 9.31 1.17
C ASP A 97 -8.59 8.28 0.98
N ALA A 98 -8.33 7.17 0.31
CA ALA A 98 -9.23 6.03 0.25
C ALA A 98 -9.29 5.36 1.63
N GLU A 99 -10.42 5.53 2.32
CA GLU A 99 -10.65 4.98 3.66
C GLU A 99 -10.38 3.46 3.66
N PRO A 100 -9.34 2.97 4.34
CA PRO A 100 -8.94 1.58 4.22
C PRO A 100 -10.04 0.67 4.75
N PRO A 101 -10.41 -0.42 4.05
CA PRO A 101 -11.44 -1.35 4.49
C PRO A 101 -11.10 -2.03 5.83
N TYR A 102 -9.82 -1.99 6.21
CA TYR A 102 -9.31 -2.49 7.49
C TYR A 102 -8.51 -1.39 8.19
N GLN A 103 -8.95 -1.01 9.38
CA GLN A 103 -8.29 0.02 10.19
C GLN A 103 -6.97 -0.46 10.87
N GLY A 104 -6.42 -1.59 10.45
CA GLY A 104 -5.20 -2.15 11.04
C GLY A 104 -5.34 -2.40 12.54
N LEU A 105 -4.44 -1.81 13.35
CA LEU A 105 -4.47 -1.87 14.81
C LEU A 105 -5.30 -0.75 15.46
N ALA A 106 -5.86 0.17 14.69
CA ALA A 106 -6.73 1.22 15.20
C ALA A 106 -8.03 0.61 15.75
N ARG A 107 -8.55 1.19 16.82
CA ARG A 107 -9.84 0.77 17.37
C ARG A 107 -10.96 1.36 16.52
N PHE A 108 -12.06 0.64 16.38
CA PHE A 108 -13.29 1.16 15.79
C PHE A 108 -13.94 2.17 16.73
N GLU A 109 -14.32 3.32 16.21
CA GLU A 109 -15.06 4.36 16.91
C GLU A 109 -16.59 4.20 16.68
N PRO A 110 -17.47 4.93 17.40
CA PRO A 110 -18.93 4.78 17.23
C PRO A 110 -19.43 5.05 15.81
N GLU A 111 -18.74 5.88 15.05
CA GLU A 111 -19.03 6.24 13.66
C GLU A 111 -18.78 5.07 12.70
N ASP A 112 -17.90 4.15 13.07
CA ASP A 112 -17.51 2.97 12.27
C ASP A 112 -18.49 1.77 12.46
N HIS A 113 -19.64 1.96 13.11
CA HIS A 113 -20.55 0.87 13.47
C HIS A 113 -21.03 0.05 12.26
N ASP A 114 -21.20 0.67 11.10
CA ASP A 114 -21.61 -0.01 9.87
C ASP A 114 -20.51 -0.91 9.28
N ARG A 115 -19.29 -0.72 9.72
CA ARG A 115 -18.09 -1.50 9.31
C ARG A 115 -17.65 -2.51 10.37
N PHE A 116 -18.34 -2.56 11.51
CA PHE A 116 -18.03 -3.44 12.64
C PHE A 116 -18.81 -4.76 12.52
N PHE A 117 -18.30 -5.67 11.67
CA PHE A 117 -18.93 -6.96 11.37
C PHE A 117 -18.47 -8.11 12.28
N GLY A 118 -19.25 -9.20 12.29
CA GLY A 118 -18.88 -10.47 12.92
C GLY A 118 -18.95 -10.52 14.45
N ARG A 119 -19.46 -9.46 15.12
CA ARG A 119 -19.57 -9.37 16.57
C ARG A 119 -21.00 -9.10 17.06
N GLY A 120 -22.00 -9.35 16.22
CA GLY A 120 -23.41 -9.06 16.53
C GLY A 120 -23.92 -9.78 17.78
N GLU A 121 -23.65 -11.07 17.91
CA GLU A 121 -24.05 -11.85 19.08
C GLU A 121 -23.41 -11.33 20.37
N LEU A 122 -22.12 -11.03 20.33
CA LEU A 122 -21.40 -10.50 21.49
C LEU A 122 -21.90 -9.11 21.90
N THR A 123 -22.25 -8.28 20.92
CA THR A 123 -22.85 -6.95 21.13
C THR A 123 -24.25 -7.09 21.76
N ALA A 124 -25.05 -8.04 21.28
CA ALA A 124 -26.39 -8.30 21.84
C ALA A 124 -26.31 -8.79 23.28
N ALA A 125 -25.44 -9.75 23.57
CA ALA A 125 -25.22 -10.25 24.91
C ALA A 125 -24.75 -9.16 25.89
N LEU A 126 -23.80 -8.32 25.42
CA LEU A 126 -23.31 -7.20 26.23
C LEU A 126 -24.38 -6.15 26.48
N ARG A 127 -25.20 -5.85 25.47
CA ARG A 127 -26.37 -4.94 25.62
C ARG A 127 -27.39 -5.46 26.65
N GLN A 128 -27.69 -6.76 26.63
CA GLN A 128 -28.57 -7.39 27.62
C GLN A 128 -27.96 -7.27 29.02
N SER A 129 -26.69 -7.60 29.19
CA SER A 129 -26.00 -7.50 30.47
C SER A 129 -26.02 -6.07 31.05
N VAL A 130 -25.81 -5.06 30.21
CA VAL A 130 -25.90 -3.65 30.64
C VAL A 130 -27.32 -3.22 30.99
N ALA A 131 -28.33 -3.80 30.35
CA ALA A 131 -29.73 -3.52 30.69
C ALA A 131 -30.17 -4.14 32.02
N GLU A 132 -29.61 -5.28 32.37
CA GLU A 132 -29.97 -6.05 33.57
C GLU A 132 -29.18 -5.69 34.83
N HIS A 133 -27.95 -5.14 34.63
CA HIS A 133 -27.01 -4.91 35.72
C HIS A 133 -26.52 -3.46 35.76
N ARG A 134 -26.36 -2.94 36.97
CA ARG A 134 -25.80 -1.59 37.19
C ARG A 134 -24.30 -1.46 36.83
N PHE A 135 -23.62 -2.60 36.79
CA PHE A 135 -22.20 -2.67 36.46
C PHE A 135 -21.92 -3.89 35.59
N THR A 136 -21.27 -3.67 34.47
CA THR A 136 -20.83 -4.73 33.56
C THR A 136 -19.35 -4.49 33.20
N ALA A 137 -18.53 -5.52 33.38
CA ALA A 137 -17.08 -5.45 33.05
C ALA A 137 -16.75 -6.38 31.90
N VAL A 138 -15.95 -5.88 30.95
CA VAL A 138 -15.48 -6.63 29.78
C VAL A 138 -14.00 -6.95 29.93
N PHE A 139 -13.69 -8.23 30.10
CA PHE A 139 -12.33 -8.73 30.27
C PHE A 139 -11.85 -9.49 29.03
N GLY A 140 -10.52 -9.54 28.84
CA GLY A 140 -9.89 -10.34 27.80
C GLY A 140 -8.48 -9.83 27.47
N PRO A 141 -7.67 -10.59 26.71
CA PRO A 141 -6.33 -10.22 26.31
C PRO A 141 -6.27 -8.91 25.53
N SER A 142 -5.11 -8.22 25.55
CA SER A 142 -4.89 -7.02 24.74
C SER A 142 -5.05 -7.35 23.24
N GLY A 143 -5.49 -6.39 22.44
CA GLY A 143 -5.67 -6.56 20.98
C GLY A 143 -6.91 -7.36 20.56
N ARG A 144 -7.73 -7.87 21.48
CA ARG A 144 -8.95 -8.66 21.14
C ARG A 144 -10.18 -7.81 20.80
N GLY A 145 -10.03 -6.52 20.60
CA GLY A 145 -11.11 -5.63 20.14
C GLY A 145 -12.12 -5.24 21.22
N LYS A 146 -11.78 -5.28 22.52
CA LYS A 146 -12.69 -4.86 23.61
C LYS A 146 -13.17 -3.42 23.45
N SER A 147 -12.24 -2.51 23.17
CA SER A 147 -12.58 -1.10 22.98
C SER A 147 -13.45 -0.87 21.74
N SER A 148 -13.19 -1.58 20.64
CA SER A 148 -14.01 -1.56 19.43
C SER A 148 -15.40 -2.11 19.68
N LEU A 149 -15.53 -3.22 20.45
CA LEU A 149 -16.82 -3.77 20.84
C LEU A 149 -17.66 -2.78 21.66
N LEU A 150 -17.04 -2.05 22.59
CA LEU A 150 -17.74 -1.03 23.37
C LEU A 150 -18.13 0.17 22.53
N ARG A 151 -17.21 0.70 21.69
CA ARG A 151 -17.41 1.93 20.92
C ARG A 151 -18.28 1.72 19.70
N ALA A 152 -17.89 0.81 18.79
CA ALA A 152 -18.60 0.58 17.53
C ALA A 152 -19.76 -0.42 17.65
N GLY A 153 -19.75 -1.32 18.66
CA GLY A 153 -20.83 -2.26 18.92
C GLY A 153 -21.87 -1.72 19.90
N LEU A 154 -21.51 -1.58 21.17
CA LEU A 154 -22.47 -1.29 22.25
C LEU A 154 -23.04 0.12 22.16
N ILE A 155 -22.21 1.17 22.09
CA ILE A 155 -22.67 2.57 22.14
C ILE A 155 -23.69 2.88 21.03
N PRO A 156 -23.47 2.56 19.75
CA PRO A 156 -24.48 2.78 18.72
C PRO A 156 -25.76 1.99 18.93
N SER A 157 -25.64 0.74 19.45
CA SER A 157 -26.82 -0.10 19.74
C SER A 157 -27.71 0.44 20.86
N LEU A 158 -27.11 1.16 21.83
CA LEU A 158 -27.87 1.84 22.91
C LEU A 158 -28.49 3.14 22.42
N ARG A 159 -27.77 3.93 21.59
CA ARG A 159 -28.29 5.19 21.03
C ARG A 159 -29.51 4.99 20.15
N ARG A 160 -29.55 3.93 19.32
CA ARG A 160 -30.72 3.59 18.47
C ARG A 160 -31.99 3.35 19.28
N ARG A 161 -31.89 2.87 20.50
CA ARG A 161 -33.04 2.62 21.38
C ARG A 161 -33.60 3.90 22.01
N VAL A 162 -32.75 4.90 22.24
CA VAL A 162 -33.16 6.21 22.79
C VAL A 162 -33.82 7.09 21.74
N ALA A 163 -33.41 6.92 20.44
CA ALA A 163 -33.97 7.67 19.32
C ALA A 163 -35.24 7.09 18.73
N GLY A 164 -35.67 5.90 19.17
CA GLY A 164 -36.82 5.16 18.68
C GLY A 164 -38.07 5.17 19.63
N VAL A 165 -38.18 6.22 20.49
CA VAL A 165 -39.39 6.50 21.28
C VAL A 165 -40.11 7.66 20.68
#